data_64e34a437cb9a3bf87259f9147aa2b0b
#
_entry.id   64e34a437cb9a3bf87259f9147aa2b0b
#
_cell.length_a   1.000
_cell.length_b   1.000
_cell.length_c   1.000
_cell.angle_alpha   90.00
_cell.angle_beta   90.00
_cell.angle_gamma   90.00
#
_symmetry.space_group_name_H-M   'P 1'
#
loop_
_entity.id
_entity.type
_entity.pdbx_description
1 polymer ?
#
loop_
_entity_poly.entity_id
_entity_poly.type
_entity_poly.pdbx_seq_one_letter_code
_entity_poly.pdbx_strand_id
1 'polypeptide(L)'
;MSRPVEYLRADAARNVHRIVEVAARLLGDNPNVGMGEVGLAAGVSRATVYRHFPTREALISAILVQAVEQSERALLACRLDEGSATDALERLCTAWLDVAERYAMAQLATQPGLAVDPQAREHRSRILGEPLRSLIERGQAAGEFSSTFSTEWAVRVVGALLLAGARAVADGTLTHDEAPAAVFHSLHEGLRA
;
A
#
# COMPACT_ATOMS: atom_id res chain seq x y z
N MET A 1 25.22 -5.82 -35.22
CA MET A 1 24.38 -4.68 -34.81
C MET A 1 24.14 -4.80 -33.29
N SER A 2 24.90 -4.05 -32.50
CA SER A 2 24.74 -4.05 -31.02
C SER A 2 23.44 -3.37 -30.66
N ARG A 3 22.56 -4.08 -29.91
CA ARG A 3 21.38 -3.46 -29.28
C ARG A 3 21.85 -2.32 -28.35
N PRO A 4 21.26 -1.13 -28.39
CA PRO A 4 21.70 -0.02 -27.53
C PRO A 4 21.62 -0.44 -26.06
N VAL A 5 22.61 -0.05 -25.25
CA VAL A 5 22.73 -0.34 -23.82
C VAL A 5 21.47 0.14 -23.06
N GLU A 6 20.84 1.16 -23.55
CA GLU A 6 19.60 1.75 -23.03
C GLU A 6 18.40 0.79 -23.13
N TYR A 7 18.29 0.03 -24.22
CA TYR A 7 17.24 -0.97 -24.40
C TYR A 7 17.38 -2.14 -23.41
N LEU A 8 18.60 -2.59 -23.16
CA LEU A 8 18.88 -3.65 -22.19
C LEU A 8 18.58 -3.22 -20.75
N ARG A 9 18.83 -1.95 -20.42
CA ARG A 9 18.47 -1.40 -19.10
C ARG A 9 16.95 -1.29 -18.91
N ALA A 10 16.23 -0.86 -19.94
CA ALA A 10 14.78 -0.78 -19.92
C ALA A 10 14.12 -2.18 -19.81
N ASP A 11 14.65 -3.18 -20.48
CA ASP A 11 14.19 -4.58 -20.38
C ASP A 11 14.46 -5.15 -18.97
N ALA A 12 15.62 -4.87 -18.39
CA ALA A 12 15.97 -5.29 -17.04
C ALA A 12 15.02 -4.63 -16.00
N ALA A 13 14.75 -3.34 -16.14
CA ALA A 13 13.82 -2.63 -15.26
C ALA A 13 12.40 -3.18 -15.36
N ARG A 14 11.91 -3.46 -16.57
CA ARG A 14 10.60 -4.09 -16.79
C ARG A 14 10.51 -5.48 -16.15
N ASN A 15 11.58 -6.27 -16.27
CA ASN A 15 11.65 -7.61 -15.66
C ASN A 15 11.62 -7.52 -14.13
N VAL A 16 12.38 -6.60 -13.52
CA VAL A 16 12.38 -6.36 -12.08
C VAL A 16 11.00 -5.99 -11.61
N HIS A 17 10.36 -5.02 -12.25
CA HIS A 17 8.99 -4.57 -11.91
C HIS A 17 7.99 -5.73 -11.98
N ARG A 18 8.02 -6.52 -13.06
CA ARG A 18 7.14 -7.68 -13.23
C ARG A 18 7.38 -8.77 -12.18
N ILE A 19 8.64 -9.05 -11.81
CA ILE A 19 8.96 -10.01 -10.74
C ILE A 19 8.37 -9.55 -9.42
N VAL A 20 8.52 -8.27 -9.08
CA VAL A 20 8.00 -7.69 -7.82
C VAL A 20 6.48 -7.73 -7.79
N GLU A 21 5.79 -7.35 -8.86
CA GLU A 21 4.31 -7.40 -8.93
C GLU A 21 3.77 -8.83 -8.79
N VAL A 22 4.36 -9.79 -9.51
CA VAL A 22 3.95 -11.19 -9.43
C VAL A 22 4.23 -11.76 -8.05
N ALA A 23 5.39 -11.46 -7.47
CA ALA A 23 5.76 -11.89 -6.14
C ALA A 23 4.82 -11.31 -5.07
N ALA A 24 4.45 -10.03 -5.18
CA ALA A 24 3.51 -9.39 -4.27
C ALA A 24 2.19 -10.18 -4.22
N ARG A 25 1.61 -10.46 -5.37
CA ARG A 25 0.35 -11.22 -5.47
C ARG A 25 0.48 -12.63 -4.89
N LEU A 26 1.48 -13.41 -5.34
CA LEU A 26 1.66 -14.79 -4.89
C LEU A 26 1.91 -14.90 -3.39
N LEU A 27 2.68 -13.97 -2.82
CA LEU A 27 2.96 -13.94 -1.37
C LEU A 27 1.73 -13.51 -0.56
N GLY A 28 0.80 -12.75 -1.16
CA GLY A 28 -0.51 -12.44 -0.57
C GLY A 28 -1.35 -13.69 -0.37
N ASP A 29 -1.39 -14.52 -1.41
CA ASP A 29 -2.17 -15.77 -1.39
C ASP A 29 -1.48 -16.86 -0.57
N ASN A 30 -0.16 -16.96 -0.66
CA ASN A 30 0.65 -17.96 0.06
C ASN A 30 1.99 -17.37 0.54
N PRO A 31 2.12 -17.08 1.85
CA PRO A 31 3.36 -16.53 2.42
C PRO A 31 4.59 -17.43 2.24
N ASN A 32 4.43 -18.71 1.89
CA ASN A 32 5.54 -19.67 1.73
C ASN A 32 5.99 -19.88 0.28
N VAL A 33 5.45 -19.10 -0.66
CA VAL A 33 5.84 -19.15 -2.08
C VAL A 33 7.35 -19.09 -2.24
N GLY A 34 7.90 -20.00 -3.06
CA GLY A 34 9.33 -20.08 -3.35
C GLY A 34 9.77 -19.16 -4.49
N MET A 35 11.07 -18.76 -4.49
CA MET A 35 11.67 -17.92 -5.54
C MET A 35 11.56 -18.53 -6.95
N GLY A 36 11.49 -19.87 -7.04
CA GLY A 36 11.29 -20.58 -8.31
C GLY A 36 9.87 -20.41 -8.86
N GLU A 37 8.88 -20.46 -8.01
CA GLU A 37 7.46 -20.25 -8.36
C GLU A 37 7.22 -18.80 -8.81
N VAL A 38 7.83 -17.84 -8.11
CA VAL A 38 7.83 -16.43 -8.53
C VAL A 38 8.43 -16.28 -9.94
N GLY A 39 9.57 -16.93 -10.21
CA GLY A 39 10.21 -16.90 -11.54
C GLY A 39 9.30 -17.48 -12.63
N LEU A 40 8.70 -18.63 -12.37
CA LEU A 40 7.77 -19.29 -13.30
C LEU A 40 6.58 -18.39 -13.61
N ALA A 41 5.92 -17.86 -12.59
CA ALA A 41 4.77 -16.98 -12.76
C ALA A 41 5.10 -15.63 -13.40
N ALA A 42 6.30 -15.10 -13.16
CA ALA A 42 6.81 -13.89 -13.81
C ALA A 42 7.34 -14.13 -15.26
N GLY A 43 7.35 -15.39 -15.73
CA GLY A 43 7.88 -15.73 -17.06
C GLY A 43 9.38 -15.53 -17.19
N VAL A 44 10.14 -15.72 -16.08
CA VAL A 44 11.59 -15.62 -16.07
C VAL A 44 12.23 -16.86 -15.42
N SER A 45 13.51 -17.12 -15.68
CA SER A 45 14.20 -18.23 -15.03
C SER A 45 14.42 -17.95 -13.53
N ARG A 46 14.51 -19.00 -12.71
CA ARG A 46 14.90 -18.91 -11.31
C ARG A 46 16.26 -18.18 -11.16
N ALA A 47 17.20 -18.43 -12.04
CA ALA A 47 18.50 -17.76 -12.04
C ALA A 47 18.35 -16.24 -12.28
N THR A 48 17.37 -15.81 -13.09
CA THR A 48 17.06 -14.40 -13.31
C THR A 48 16.51 -13.76 -12.04
N VAL A 49 15.62 -14.45 -11.31
CA VAL A 49 15.10 -13.95 -10.01
C VAL A 49 16.26 -13.77 -9.02
N TYR A 50 17.10 -14.79 -8.82
CA TYR A 50 18.22 -14.71 -7.87
C TYR A 50 19.29 -13.68 -8.27
N ARG A 51 19.45 -13.39 -9.55
CA ARG A 51 20.36 -12.33 -10.00
C ARG A 51 19.88 -10.95 -9.55
N HIS A 52 18.57 -10.69 -9.52
CA HIS A 52 17.99 -9.41 -9.09
C HIS A 52 17.74 -9.38 -7.59
N PHE A 53 17.34 -10.48 -7.00
CA PHE A 53 16.98 -10.64 -5.60
C PHE A 53 17.72 -11.84 -5.02
N PRO A 54 18.96 -11.64 -4.50
CA PRO A 54 19.80 -12.74 -4.01
C PRO A 54 19.17 -13.53 -2.86
N THR A 55 18.29 -12.90 -2.09
CA THR A 55 17.55 -13.51 -0.98
C THR A 55 16.06 -13.21 -1.08
N ARG A 56 15.27 -13.98 -0.32
CA ARG A 56 13.83 -13.75 -0.18
C ARG A 56 13.54 -12.39 0.45
N GLU A 57 14.33 -12.02 1.46
CA GLU A 57 14.22 -10.75 2.16
C GLU A 57 14.46 -9.56 1.22
N ALA A 58 15.40 -9.68 0.29
CA ALA A 58 15.65 -8.67 -0.74
C ALA A 58 14.44 -8.49 -1.66
N LEU A 59 13.75 -9.58 -2.04
CA LEU A 59 12.52 -9.52 -2.84
C LEU A 59 11.38 -8.88 -2.03
N ILE A 60 11.18 -9.28 -0.78
CA ILE A 60 10.17 -8.69 0.11
C ILE A 60 10.44 -7.19 0.31
N SER A 61 11.69 -6.79 0.54
CA SER A 61 12.06 -5.39 0.65
C SER A 61 11.71 -4.58 -0.61
N ALA A 62 11.95 -5.14 -1.79
CA ALA A 62 11.58 -4.48 -3.05
C ALA A 62 10.05 -4.35 -3.22
N ILE A 63 9.29 -5.37 -2.81
CA ILE A 63 7.81 -5.30 -2.79
C ILE A 63 7.35 -4.15 -1.89
N LEU A 64 7.95 -4.00 -0.71
CA LEU A 64 7.61 -2.94 0.24
C LEU A 64 7.92 -1.55 -0.31
N VAL A 65 9.07 -1.37 -0.94
CA VAL A 65 9.45 -0.09 -1.57
C VAL A 65 8.43 0.26 -2.66
N GLN A 66 8.09 -0.69 -3.52
CA GLN A 66 7.11 -0.46 -4.58
C GLN A 66 5.71 -0.16 -4.03
N ALA A 67 5.28 -0.83 -2.97
CA ALA A 67 4.01 -0.58 -2.31
C ALA A 67 3.95 0.84 -1.73
N VAL A 68 5.02 1.33 -1.11
CA VAL A 68 5.12 2.70 -0.59
C VAL A 68 5.04 3.72 -1.72
N GLU A 69 5.80 3.55 -2.81
CA GLU A 69 5.77 4.45 -3.96
C GLU A 69 4.38 4.53 -4.62
N GLN A 70 3.68 3.41 -4.71
CA GLN A 70 2.33 3.38 -5.27
C GLN A 70 1.30 4.02 -4.34
N SER A 71 1.43 3.80 -3.02
CA SER A 71 0.61 4.46 -2.01
C SER A 71 0.81 5.97 -2.03
N GLU A 72 2.04 6.45 -2.19
CA GLU A 72 2.35 7.87 -2.33
C GLU A 72 1.64 8.48 -3.54
N ARG A 73 1.74 7.83 -4.71
CA ARG A 73 1.07 8.31 -5.92
C ARG A 73 -0.46 8.36 -5.77
N ALA A 74 -1.04 7.33 -5.14
CA ALA A 74 -2.47 7.29 -4.87
C ALA A 74 -2.90 8.41 -3.91
N LEU A 75 -2.15 8.64 -2.83
CA LEU A 75 -2.42 9.74 -1.90
C LEU A 75 -2.32 11.11 -2.55
N LEU A 76 -1.29 11.34 -3.38
CA LEU A 76 -1.15 12.58 -4.13
C LEU A 76 -2.33 12.80 -5.09
N ALA A 77 -2.81 11.75 -5.74
CA ALA A 77 -3.97 11.81 -6.63
C ALA A 77 -5.29 12.11 -5.89
N CYS A 78 -5.39 11.76 -4.59
CA CYS A 78 -6.56 12.05 -3.76
C CYS A 78 -6.75 13.53 -3.44
N ARG A 79 -5.70 14.37 -3.61
CA ARG A 79 -5.74 15.81 -3.29
C ARG A 79 -6.38 16.06 -1.92
N LEU A 80 -5.78 15.47 -0.88
CA LEU A 80 -6.34 15.50 0.47
C LEU A 80 -6.44 16.90 1.07
N ASP A 81 -5.77 17.88 0.49
CA ASP A 81 -5.79 19.30 0.83
C ASP A 81 -6.91 20.11 0.15
N GLU A 82 -7.61 19.53 -0.85
CA GLU A 82 -8.66 20.21 -1.60
C GLU A 82 -10.08 19.83 -1.12
N GLY A 83 -10.98 20.80 -1.09
CA GLY A 83 -12.38 20.64 -0.74
C GLY A 83 -12.62 20.42 0.76
N SER A 84 -13.78 19.89 1.13
CA SER A 84 -14.07 19.53 2.52
C SER A 84 -13.20 18.35 2.99
N ALA A 85 -13.00 18.23 4.31
CA ALA A 85 -12.25 17.10 4.86
C ALA A 85 -13.02 15.78 4.67
N THR A 86 -14.34 15.85 4.72
CA THR A 86 -15.24 14.72 4.47
C THR A 86 -15.10 14.19 3.04
N ASP A 87 -15.15 15.08 2.02
CA ASP A 87 -14.98 14.68 0.61
C ASP A 87 -13.57 14.12 0.36
N ALA A 88 -12.56 14.69 1.00
CA ALA A 88 -11.18 14.21 0.89
C ALA A 88 -11.03 12.80 1.51
N LEU A 89 -11.70 12.53 2.64
CA LEU A 89 -11.74 11.19 3.25
C LEU A 89 -12.44 10.17 2.34
N GLU A 90 -13.52 10.54 1.69
CA GLU A 90 -14.24 9.69 0.72
C GLU A 90 -13.34 9.34 -0.48
N ARG A 91 -12.66 10.35 -1.05
CA ARG A 91 -11.67 10.11 -2.14
C ARG A 91 -10.55 9.18 -1.69
N LEU A 92 -10.07 9.33 -0.46
CA LEU A 92 -9.06 8.45 0.12
C LEU A 92 -9.57 7.01 0.20
N CYS A 93 -10.79 6.78 0.72
CA CYS A 93 -11.37 5.44 0.82
C CYS A 93 -11.52 4.77 -0.56
N THR A 94 -11.91 5.54 -1.58
CA THR A 94 -12.05 5.04 -2.95
C THR A 94 -10.69 4.67 -3.57
N ALA A 95 -9.69 5.55 -3.45
CA ALA A 95 -8.36 5.32 -4.03
C ALA A 95 -7.55 4.26 -3.27
N TRP A 96 -7.83 4.07 -1.99
CA TRP A 96 -7.06 3.16 -1.15
C TRP A 96 -7.21 1.70 -1.54
N LEU A 97 -8.38 1.27 -1.99
CA LEU A 97 -8.61 -0.12 -2.34
C LEU A 97 -7.75 -0.59 -3.51
N ASP A 98 -7.49 0.27 -4.48
CA ASP A 98 -6.56 -0.04 -5.58
C ASP A 98 -5.12 -0.27 -5.09
N VAL A 99 -4.80 0.25 -3.90
CA VAL A 99 -3.48 0.14 -3.25
C VAL A 99 -3.48 -0.92 -2.14
N ALA A 100 -4.65 -1.25 -1.60
CA ALA A 100 -4.81 -2.02 -0.37
C ALA A 100 -4.35 -3.47 -0.46
N GLU A 101 -4.54 -4.15 -1.61
CA GLU A 101 -3.97 -5.48 -1.84
C GLU A 101 -2.44 -5.46 -1.65
N ARG A 102 -1.80 -4.39 -2.08
CA ARG A 102 -0.34 -4.20 -2.00
C ARG A 102 0.10 -3.76 -0.61
N TYR A 103 -0.77 -3.03 0.12
CA TYR A 103 -0.52 -2.64 1.51
C TYR A 103 -0.69 -3.82 2.49
N ALA A 104 -1.60 -4.74 2.23
CA ALA A 104 -1.71 -6.00 2.97
C ALA A 104 -0.38 -6.78 2.91
N MET A 105 0.31 -6.74 1.76
CA MET A 105 1.66 -7.27 1.60
C MET A 105 2.71 -6.51 2.43
N ALA A 106 2.61 -5.19 2.51
CA ALA A 106 3.49 -4.38 3.36
C ALA A 106 3.30 -4.71 4.85
N GLN A 107 2.13 -5.17 5.26
CA GLN A 107 1.89 -5.64 6.63
C GLN A 107 2.46 -7.05 6.90
N LEU A 108 2.53 -7.94 5.91
CA LEU A 108 3.25 -9.21 6.06
C LEU A 108 4.71 -8.99 6.42
N ALA A 109 5.33 -7.93 5.94
CA ALA A 109 6.69 -7.57 6.30
C ALA A 109 6.83 -6.91 7.69
N THR A 110 5.73 -6.60 8.36
CA THR A 110 5.74 -6.16 9.77
C THR A 110 5.59 -7.32 10.75
N GLN A 111 5.52 -8.56 10.25
CA GLN A 111 5.49 -9.74 11.12
C GLN A 111 6.78 -9.84 11.96
N PRO A 112 6.68 -10.29 13.22
CA PRO A 112 7.83 -10.50 14.06
C PRO A 112 8.85 -11.43 13.39
N GLY A 113 10.06 -10.93 13.15
CA GLY A 113 11.13 -11.70 12.49
C GLY A 113 11.57 -11.14 11.12
N LEU A 114 10.80 -10.27 10.47
CA LEU A 114 11.29 -9.48 9.34
C LEU A 114 11.83 -8.14 9.83
N ALA A 115 13.14 -7.97 9.73
CA ALA A 115 13.82 -6.71 10.03
C ALA A 115 13.46 -5.68 8.94
N VAL A 116 12.45 -4.84 9.21
CA VAL A 116 12.18 -3.69 8.35
C VAL A 116 13.16 -2.58 8.71
N ASP A 117 13.91 -2.10 7.72
CA ASP A 117 14.84 -1.00 7.87
C ASP A 117 14.14 0.19 8.57
N PRO A 118 14.72 0.72 9.68
CA PRO A 118 14.17 1.88 10.39
C PRO A 118 13.93 3.09 9.46
N GLN A 119 14.81 3.33 8.49
CA GLN A 119 14.68 4.40 7.51
C GLN A 119 13.48 4.20 6.58
N ALA A 120 13.23 2.97 6.14
CA ALA A 120 12.06 2.64 5.33
C ALA A 120 10.76 2.80 6.13
N ARG A 121 10.79 2.51 7.43
CA ARG A 121 9.64 2.74 8.33
C ARG A 121 9.36 4.23 8.51
N GLU A 122 10.38 5.03 8.74
CA GLU A 122 10.25 6.49 8.89
C GLU A 122 9.79 7.13 7.59
N HIS A 123 10.35 6.76 6.46
CA HIS A 123 9.93 7.21 5.13
C HIS A 123 8.45 6.92 4.87
N ARG A 124 8.00 5.69 5.17
CA ARG A 124 6.59 5.30 5.08
C ARG A 124 5.69 6.13 6.00
N SER A 125 6.10 6.33 7.25
CA SER A 125 5.33 7.14 8.21
C SER A 125 5.15 8.56 7.73
N ARG A 126 6.18 9.15 7.14
CA ARG A 126 6.13 10.51 6.58
C ARG A 126 5.23 10.58 5.36
N ILE A 127 5.35 9.65 4.41
CA ILE A 127 4.58 9.69 3.16
C ILE A 127 3.10 9.40 3.38
N LEU A 128 2.76 8.44 4.24
CA LEU A 128 1.37 8.01 4.45
C LEU A 128 0.75 8.69 5.66
N GLY A 129 1.52 8.95 6.70
CA GLY A 129 1.01 9.48 7.97
C GLY A 129 0.79 10.98 7.97
N GLU A 130 1.72 11.78 7.43
CA GLU A 130 1.59 13.24 7.45
C GLU A 130 0.41 13.79 6.64
N PRO A 131 0.15 13.35 5.39
CA PRO A 131 -1.03 13.81 4.65
C PRO A 131 -2.34 13.47 5.34
N LEU A 132 -2.44 12.27 5.93
CA LEU A 132 -3.61 11.85 6.68
C LEU A 132 -3.77 12.66 7.97
N ARG A 133 -2.68 12.94 8.69
CA ARG A 133 -2.68 13.81 9.87
C ARG A 133 -3.24 15.19 9.52
N SER A 134 -2.70 15.82 8.47
CA SER A 134 -3.15 17.15 8.00
C SER A 134 -4.63 17.16 7.62
N LEU A 135 -5.12 16.09 6.99
CA LEU A 135 -6.55 15.92 6.68
C LEU A 135 -7.41 15.90 7.95
N ILE A 136 -7.02 15.11 8.95
CA ILE A 136 -7.76 15.01 10.21
C ILE A 136 -7.73 16.34 10.96
N GLU A 137 -6.58 16.98 11.10
CA GLU A 137 -6.45 18.29 11.76
C GLU A 137 -7.32 19.36 11.08
N ARG A 138 -7.33 19.39 9.74
CA ARG A 138 -8.17 20.31 8.97
C ARG A 138 -9.66 20.04 9.21
N GLY A 139 -10.09 18.78 9.22
CA GLY A 139 -11.47 18.39 9.46
C GLY A 139 -11.93 18.74 10.90
N GLN A 140 -11.05 18.54 11.90
CA GLN A 140 -11.33 18.93 13.27
C GLN A 140 -11.43 20.47 13.42
N ALA A 141 -10.52 21.22 12.80
CA ALA A 141 -10.56 22.68 12.82
C ALA A 141 -11.78 23.26 12.11
N ALA A 142 -12.30 22.56 11.06
CA ALA A 142 -13.52 22.96 10.36
C ALA A 142 -14.81 22.48 11.04
N GLY A 143 -14.73 21.67 12.12
CA GLY A 143 -15.90 21.08 12.78
C GLY A 143 -16.55 19.94 11.97
N GLU A 144 -15.89 19.42 10.94
CA GLU A 144 -16.35 18.26 10.17
C GLU A 144 -16.07 16.95 10.92
N PHE A 145 -14.94 16.91 11.65
CA PHE A 145 -14.53 15.76 12.45
C PHE A 145 -14.49 16.12 13.92
N SER A 146 -14.87 15.17 14.78
CA SER A 146 -14.89 15.35 16.22
C SER A 146 -13.48 15.59 16.78
N SER A 147 -13.35 16.62 17.60
CA SER A 147 -12.14 16.90 18.38
C SER A 147 -12.09 16.15 19.72
N THR A 148 -13.07 15.28 20.00
CA THR A 148 -13.09 14.41 21.19
C THR A 148 -11.91 13.43 21.19
N PHE A 149 -11.45 13.04 19.99
CA PHE A 149 -10.32 12.15 19.82
C PHE A 149 -9.07 12.94 19.41
N SER A 150 -7.89 12.51 19.87
CA SER A 150 -6.65 13.08 19.37
C SER A 150 -6.46 12.77 17.87
N THR A 151 -5.77 13.65 17.15
CA THR A 151 -5.41 13.43 15.73
C THR A 151 -4.68 12.10 15.54
N GLU A 152 -3.76 11.73 16.45
CA GLU A 152 -3.02 10.48 16.42
C GLU A 152 -3.93 9.26 16.47
N TRP A 153 -4.96 9.31 17.33
CA TRP A 153 -5.93 8.24 17.44
C TRP A 153 -6.77 8.12 16.16
N ALA A 154 -7.29 9.23 15.66
CA ALA A 154 -8.08 9.27 14.44
C ALA A 154 -7.30 8.74 13.23
N VAL A 155 -6.04 9.11 13.06
CA VAL A 155 -5.14 8.58 12.02
C VAL A 155 -4.99 7.05 12.14
N ARG A 156 -4.85 6.51 13.36
CA ARG A 156 -4.77 5.06 13.59
C ARG A 156 -6.07 4.35 13.21
N VAL A 157 -7.22 4.93 13.56
CA VAL A 157 -8.55 4.38 13.25
C VAL A 157 -8.76 4.34 11.74
N VAL A 158 -8.46 5.44 11.04
CA VAL A 158 -8.54 5.49 9.57
C VAL A 158 -7.68 4.39 8.95
N GLY A 159 -6.41 4.29 9.34
CA GLY A 159 -5.51 3.25 8.83
C GLY A 159 -6.00 1.83 9.12
N ALA A 160 -6.55 1.59 10.31
CA ALA A 160 -7.09 0.29 10.70
C ALA A 160 -8.32 -0.11 9.88
N LEU A 161 -9.25 0.82 9.64
CA LEU A 161 -10.46 0.56 8.85
C LEU A 161 -10.17 0.41 7.36
N LEU A 162 -9.24 1.18 6.80
CA LEU A 162 -8.76 0.98 5.44
C LEU A 162 -8.18 -0.43 5.25
N LEU A 163 -7.38 -0.90 6.22
CA LEU A 163 -6.85 -2.26 6.20
C LEU A 163 -7.94 -3.33 6.38
N ALA A 164 -8.92 -3.08 7.25
CA ALA A 164 -10.04 -3.99 7.45
C ALA A 164 -10.87 -4.14 6.16
N GLY A 165 -11.12 -3.03 5.44
CA GLY A 165 -11.79 -3.06 4.15
C GLY A 165 -11.04 -3.89 3.10
N ALA A 166 -9.70 -3.73 3.04
CA ALA A 166 -8.86 -4.53 2.15
C ALA A 166 -8.93 -6.03 2.43
N ARG A 167 -8.93 -6.39 3.72
CA ARG A 167 -9.07 -7.80 4.14
C ARG A 167 -10.45 -8.35 3.82
N ALA A 168 -11.51 -7.55 4.03
CA ALA A 168 -12.87 -7.94 3.71
C ALA A 168 -13.07 -8.22 2.21
N VAL A 169 -12.35 -7.50 1.34
CA VAL A 169 -12.31 -7.81 -0.10
C VAL A 169 -11.55 -9.10 -0.36
N ALA A 170 -10.38 -9.28 0.25
CA ALA A 170 -9.53 -10.45 0.05
C ALA A 170 -10.20 -11.76 0.52
N ASP A 171 -10.99 -11.73 1.58
CA ASP A 171 -11.73 -12.88 2.12
C ASP A 171 -13.16 -13.05 1.56
N GLY A 172 -13.58 -12.13 0.66
CA GLY A 172 -14.89 -12.17 0.01
C GLY A 172 -16.06 -11.70 0.88
N THR A 173 -15.80 -11.07 2.05
CA THR A 173 -16.84 -10.48 2.91
C THR A 173 -17.48 -9.26 2.26
N LEU A 174 -16.70 -8.48 1.49
CA LEU A 174 -17.15 -7.35 0.68
C LEU A 174 -16.64 -7.52 -0.74
N THR A 175 -17.40 -6.99 -1.70
CA THR A 175 -16.90 -6.82 -3.07
C THR A 175 -15.97 -5.59 -3.14
N HIS A 176 -15.15 -5.52 -4.18
CA HIS A 176 -14.28 -4.37 -4.44
C HIS A 176 -15.08 -3.05 -4.57
N ASP A 177 -16.29 -3.12 -5.13
CA ASP A 177 -17.15 -1.94 -5.32
C ASP A 177 -17.86 -1.51 -4.02
N GLU A 178 -18.14 -2.42 -3.09
CA GLU A 178 -18.81 -2.14 -1.82
C GLU A 178 -17.86 -1.60 -0.75
N ALA A 179 -16.62 -2.05 -0.75
CA ALA A 179 -15.69 -1.79 0.35
C ALA A 179 -15.35 -0.29 0.55
N PRO A 180 -15.19 0.57 -0.49
CA PRO A 180 -14.96 2.00 -0.30
C PRO A 180 -16.09 2.67 0.50
N ALA A 181 -17.32 2.40 0.10
CA ALA A 181 -18.50 2.98 0.74
C ALA A 181 -18.67 2.47 2.18
N ALA A 182 -18.44 1.18 2.42
CA ALA A 182 -18.51 0.58 3.76
C ALA A 182 -17.46 1.17 4.71
N VAL A 183 -16.22 1.31 4.25
CA VAL A 183 -15.13 1.92 5.02
C VAL A 183 -15.41 3.40 5.28
N PHE A 184 -15.78 4.15 4.24
CA PHE A 184 -16.10 5.58 4.38
C PHE A 184 -17.25 5.80 5.38
N HIS A 185 -18.35 5.07 5.25
CA HIS A 185 -19.48 5.18 6.16
C HIS A 185 -19.08 4.91 7.62
N SER A 186 -18.31 3.84 7.84
CA SER A 186 -17.83 3.49 9.18
C SER A 186 -16.93 4.59 9.78
N LEU A 187 -16.06 5.19 8.96
CA LEU A 187 -15.20 6.30 9.37
C LEU A 187 -16.00 7.58 9.62
N HIS A 188 -16.88 7.93 8.69
CA HIS A 188 -17.66 9.15 8.77
C HIS A 188 -18.55 9.16 10.03
N GLU A 189 -19.28 8.08 10.29
CA GLU A 189 -20.13 7.97 11.50
C GLU A 189 -19.30 7.93 12.79
N GLY A 190 -18.11 7.32 12.76
CA GLY A 190 -17.22 7.24 13.93
C GLY A 190 -16.43 8.52 14.22
N LEU A 191 -16.16 9.35 13.22
CA LEU A 191 -15.36 10.58 13.34
C LEU A 191 -16.20 11.87 13.29
N ARG A 192 -17.48 11.79 12.97
CA ARG A 192 -18.36 12.95 12.86
C ARG A 192 -18.44 13.75 14.18
N ALA A 193 -18.44 15.08 14.06
CA ALA A 193 -18.59 16.02 15.17
C ALA A 193 -19.99 16.00 15.79
#